data_d332a852f795e54d72e88a190cab2c8e
#
_entry.id   d332a852f795e54d72e88a190cab2c8e
#
_cell.length_a   1.000
_cell.length_b   1.000
_cell.length_c   1.000
_cell.angle_alpha   90.00
_cell.angle_beta   90.00
_cell.angle_gamma   90.00
#
_symmetry.space_group_name_H-M   'P 1'
#
loop_
_entity.id
_entity.type
_entity.pdbx_description
1 polymer ?
#
loop_
_entity_poly.entity_id
_entity_poly.type
_entity_poly.pdbx_seq_one_letter_code
_entity_poly.pdbx_strand_id
1 'polypeptide(L)'
;MNTQPNIVIIGGGTGSFTLLSGLKRYTSNLTALVNMSDDGGSTGALRDELGVLPPGDIRQCLVALSDTQKVRDLFTYRFDEGTLAGHSFGNLFISAVEKMTDSFEEAIEVASDVLRITGRVIPITLDKVTLEATTQDGTKITGEQNIGRLSLKERQLDLSLKPKATIHKSAHQAILDADVVVIAPGNIYGSLAPALIVDGVGQAL
;
A
#
# COMPACT_ATOMS: atom_id res chain seq x y z
N MET A 1 19.59 16.42 -22.84
CA MET A 1 18.34 15.65 -22.75
C MET A 1 17.79 15.87 -21.37
N ASN A 2 16.62 16.48 -21.25
CA ASN A 2 16.02 16.73 -19.93
C ASN A 2 15.35 15.42 -19.51
N THR A 3 16.08 14.53 -18.85
CA THR A 3 15.51 13.29 -18.31
C THR A 3 14.70 13.65 -17.08
N GLN A 4 13.40 13.33 -17.11
CA GLN A 4 12.53 13.53 -15.95
C GLN A 4 13.07 12.68 -14.78
N PRO A 5 13.10 13.23 -13.53
CA PRO A 5 13.62 12.50 -12.38
C PRO A 5 12.75 11.27 -12.06
N ASN A 6 13.40 10.20 -11.62
CA ASN A 6 12.74 9.03 -11.05
C ASN A 6 12.33 9.36 -9.62
N ILE A 7 11.02 9.42 -9.37
CA ILE A 7 10.47 9.76 -8.05
C ILE A 7 9.83 8.50 -7.45
N VAL A 8 10.32 8.11 -6.28
CA VAL A 8 9.74 7.04 -5.47
C VAL A 8 8.93 7.65 -4.34
N ILE A 9 7.70 7.18 -4.14
CA ILE A 9 6.81 7.61 -3.06
C ILE A 9 6.55 6.40 -2.16
N ILE A 10 6.98 6.47 -0.89
CA ILE A 10 6.77 5.41 0.10
C ILE A 10 5.58 5.77 0.98
N GLY A 11 4.61 4.85 1.10
CA GLY A 11 3.45 5.02 1.96
C GLY A 11 2.26 4.18 1.51
N GLY A 12 1.08 4.60 1.90
CA GLY A 12 -0.19 3.95 1.56
C GLY A 12 -1.35 4.92 1.72
N GLY A 13 -2.55 4.49 1.37
CA GLY A 13 -3.77 5.22 1.62
C GLY A 13 -3.88 6.60 0.94
N THR A 14 -4.62 7.49 1.60
CA THR A 14 -5.00 8.81 1.07
C THR A 14 -3.81 9.74 0.83
N GLY A 15 -2.74 9.64 1.63
CA GLY A 15 -1.56 10.48 1.47
C GLY A 15 -0.83 10.21 0.16
N SER A 16 -0.55 8.94 -0.11
CA SER A 16 0.05 8.50 -1.38
C SER A 16 -0.85 8.83 -2.56
N PHE A 17 -2.17 8.59 -2.44
CA PHE A 17 -3.16 8.96 -3.46
C PHE A 17 -3.06 10.43 -3.85
N THR A 18 -3.01 11.33 -2.87
CA THR A 18 -2.95 12.78 -3.10
C THR A 18 -1.68 13.19 -3.82
N LEU A 19 -0.53 12.70 -3.35
CA LEU A 19 0.78 12.97 -3.97
C LEU A 19 0.86 12.46 -5.40
N LEU A 20 0.52 11.19 -5.62
CA LEU A 20 0.57 10.55 -6.94
C LEU A 20 -0.36 11.26 -7.94
N SER A 21 -1.59 11.59 -7.52
CA SER A 21 -2.55 12.33 -8.37
C SER A 21 -2.05 13.71 -8.77
N GLY A 22 -1.27 14.37 -7.93
CA GLY A 22 -0.64 15.65 -8.23
C GLY A 22 0.58 15.49 -9.14
N LEU A 23 1.52 14.63 -8.76
CA LEU A 23 2.83 14.48 -9.41
C LEU A 23 2.74 13.90 -10.82
N LYS A 24 1.78 13.00 -11.11
CA LYS A 24 1.61 12.44 -12.46
C LYS A 24 1.38 13.47 -13.56
N ARG A 25 1.00 14.72 -13.20
CA ARG A 25 0.84 15.83 -14.14
C ARG A 25 2.18 16.41 -14.61
N TYR A 26 3.26 16.12 -13.88
CA TYR A 26 4.60 16.70 -14.11
C TYR A 26 5.60 15.66 -14.59
N THR A 27 5.43 14.39 -14.22
CA THR A 27 6.33 13.31 -14.63
C THR A 27 5.59 11.98 -14.72
N SER A 28 6.06 11.13 -15.64
CA SER A 28 5.62 9.73 -15.76
C SER A 28 6.51 8.77 -14.96
N ASN A 29 7.70 9.23 -14.51
CA ASN A 29 8.67 8.40 -13.81
C ASN A 29 8.35 8.33 -12.31
N LEU A 30 7.14 7.85 -11.99
CA LEU A 30 6.65 7.70 -10.63
C LEU A 30 6.60 6.23 -10.24
N THR A 31 7.11 5.91 -9.04
CA THR A 31 6.93 4.59 -8.43
C THR A 31 6.33 4.75 -7.04
N ALA A 32 5.17 4.17 -6.80
CA ALA A 32 4.58 4.05 -5.48
C ALA A 32 5.06 2.76 -4.82
N LEU A 33 5.74 2.85 -3.67
CA LEU A 33 6.06 1.72 -2.80
C LEU A 33 5.02 1.68 -1.68
N VAL A 34 4.21 0.62 -1.68
CA VAL A 34 3.00 0.56 -0.89
C VAL A 34 3.18 -0.31 0.35
N ASN A 35 2.74 0.22 1.49
CA ASN A 35 2.65 -0.51 2.74
C ASN A 35 1.70 -1.72 2.61
N MET A 36 2.12 -2.85 3.19
CA MET A 36 1.40 -4.12 3.09
C MET A 36 0.84 -4.61 4.44
N SER A 37 0.71 -3.73 5.44
CA SER A 37 0.18 -4.09 6.77
C SER A 37 -1.27 -3.71 6.99
N ASP A 38 -1.97 -3.11 5.98
CA ASP A 38 -3.38 -2.69 6.11
C ASP A 38 -4.28 -3.89 6.47
N ASP A 39 -4.99 -3.77 7.58
CA ASP A 39 -5.95 -4.74 8.07
C ASP A 39 -7.36 -4.15 8.21
N GLY A 40 -7.61 -3.02 7.55
CA GLY A 40 -8.83 -2.25 7.70
C GLY A 40 -9.97 -2.68 6.79
N GLY A 41 -11.20 -2.60 7.30
CA GLY A 41 -12.44 -2.69 6.52
C GLY A 41 -12.45 -3.81 5.48
N SER A 42 -12.72 -3.45 4.21
CA SER A 42 -12.74 -4.41 3.08
C SER A 42 -11.42 -5.15 2.87
N THR A 43 -10.27 -4.48 3.12
CA THR A 43 -8.94 -5.09 2.97
C THR A 43 -8.74 -6.22 3.97
N GLY A 44 -9.02 -5.96 5.26
CA GLY A 44 -8.89 -6.95 6.32
C GLY A 44 -9.81 -8.15 6.09
N ALA A 45 -11.09 -7.91 5.74
CA ALA A 45 -12.05 -8.98 5.47
C ALA A 45 -11.56 -9.90 4.33
N LEU A 46 -11.12 -9.34 3.20
CA LEU A 46 -10.62 -10.13 2.07
C LEU A 46 -9.34 -10.90 2.41
N ARG A 47 -8.43 -10.27 3.16
CA ARG A 47 -7.23 -10.92 3.66
C ARG A 47 -7.56 -12.13 4.54
N ASP A 48 -8.49 -11.97 5.46
CA ASP A 48 -8.84 -13.00 6.44
C ASP A 48 -9.67 -14.14 5.81
N GLU A 49 -10.60 -13.82 4.89
CA GLU A 49 -11.46 -14.80 4.24
C GLU A 49 -10.79 -15.54 3.08
N LEU A 50 -10.02 -14.83 2.25
CA LEU A 50 -9.43 -15.38 1.03
C LEU A 50 -7.95 -15.70 1.16
N GLY A 51 -7.28 -15.22 2.23
CA GLY A 51 -5.84 -15.39 2.42
C GLY A 51 -5.00 -14.59 1.42
N VAL A 52 -5.55 -13.54 0.80
CA VAL A 52 -4.87 -12.65 -0.15
C VAL A 52 -4.04 -11.59 0.56
N LEU A 53 -3.12 -10.95 -0.16
CA LEU A 53 -2.42 -9.77 0.32
C LEU A 53 -3.36 -8.54 0.37
N PRO A 54 -3.08 -7.52 1.21
CA PRO A 54 -3.96 -6.37 1.40
C PRO A 54 -4.10 -5.51 0.14
N PRO A 55 -5.25 -5.51 -0.57
CA PRO A 55 -5.39 -4.81 -1.84
C PRO A 55 -5.70 -3.32 -1.72
N GLY A 56 -6.09 -2.83 -0.53
CA GLY A 56 -6.68 -1.50 -0.35
C GLY A 56 -5.79 -0.35 -0.78
N ASP A 57 -4.59 -0.28 -0.22
CA ASP A 57 -3.62 0.78 -0.51
C ASP A 57 -3.03 0.65 -1.92
N ILE A 58 -2.79 -0.57 -2.39
CA ILE A 58 -2.41 -0.84 -3.79
C ILE A 58 -3.47 -0.26 -4.74
N ARG A 59 -4.74 -0.58 -4.53
CA ARG A 59 -5.85 -0.05 -5.33
C ARG A 59 -5.86 1.48 -5.33
N GLN A 60 -5.66 2.11 -4.17
CA GLN A 60 -5.66 3.57 -4.09
C GLN A 60 -4.52 4.18 -4.92
N CYS A 61 -3.32 3.62 -4.87
CA CYS A 61 -2.19 4.08 -5.67
C CYS A 61 -2.43 3.87 -7.18
N LEU A 62 -2.96 2.70 -7.57
CA LEU A 62 -3.33 2.41 -8.96
C LEU A 62 -4.36 3.41 -9.49
N VAL A 63 -5.42 3.68 -8.71
CA VAL A 63 -6.47 4.66 -9.08
C VAL A 63 -5.87 6.08 -9.17
N ALA A 64 -4.95 6.46 -8.29
CA ALA A 64 -4.29 7.77 -8.34
C ALA A 64 -3.51 7.97 -9.64
N LEU A 65 -2.82 6.93 -10.11
CA LEU A 65 -2.00 6.97 -11.32
C LEU A 65 -2.81 6.79 -12.62
N SER A 66 -4.05 6.32 -12.55
CA SER A 66 -4.90 6.13 -13.74
C SER A 66 -5.41 7.46 -14.30
N ASP A 67 -5.50 7.55 -15.63
CA ASP A 67 -6.10 8.69 -16.35
C ASP A 67 -7.51 8.42 -16.85
N THR A 68 -8.00 7.18 -16.76
CA THR A 68 -9.31 6.77 -17.25
C THR A 68 -10.38 6.96 -16.18
N GLN A 69 -11.09 8.10 -16.19
CA GLN A 69 -12.05 8.46 -15.14
C GLN A 69 -13.10 7.37 -14.85
N LYS A 70 -13.74 6.81 -15.89
CA LYS A 70 -14.78 5.78 -15.70
C LYS A 70 -14.25 4.51 -15.04
N VAL A 71 -13.01 4.12 -15.35
CA VAL A 71 -12.39 2.93 -14.74
C VAL A 71 -11.97 3.24 -13.30
N ARG A 72 -11.48 4.45 -13.03
CA ARG A 72 -11.22 4.94 -11.66
C ARG A 72 -12.49 4.89 -10.81
N ASP A 73 -13.60 5.41 -11.34
CA ASP A 73 -14.90 5.40 -10.65
C ASP A 73 -15.34 3.96 -10.33
N LEU A 74 -15.18 3.03 -11.28
CA LEU A 74 -15.46 1.62 -11.07
C LEU A 74 -14.59 1.01 -9.98
N PHE A 75 -13.26 1.24 -10.02
CA PHE A 75 -12.34 0.70 -9.01
C PHE A 75 -12.54 1.30 -7.61
N THR A 76 -13.13 2.49 -7.53
CA THR A 76 -13.49 3.13 -6.25
C THR A 76 -14.91 2.83 -5.81
N TYR A 77 -15.75 2.30 -6.70
CA TYR A 77 -17.12 1.93 -6.35
C TYR A 77 -17.15 0.99 -5.16
N ARG A 78 -18.00 1.30 -4.19
CA ARG A 78 -18.18 0.50 -2.98
C ARG A 78 -19.62 0.02 -2.93
N PHE A 79 -19.78 -1.27 -2.72
CA PHE A 79 -21.11 -1.86 -2.53
C PHE A 79 -21.68 -1.39 -1.20
N ASP A 80 -22.94 -0.96 -1.18
CA ASP A 80 -23.67 -0.45 -0.02
C ASP A 80 -24.73 -1.43 0.49
N GLU A 81 -25.02 -2.50 -0.27
CA GLU A 81 -26.03 -3.49 0.09
C GLU A 81 -25.58 -4.93 -0.23
N GLY A 82 -26.35 -5.91 0.28
CA GLY A 82 -26.12 -7.32 0.07
C GLY A 82 -24.86 -7.86 0.78
N THR A 83 -24.43 -9.04 0.40
CA THR A 83 -23.27 -9.74 0.99
C THR A 83 -21.94 -9.05 0.68
N LEU A 84 -21.90 -8.18 -0.35
CA LEU A 84 -20.72 -7.43 -0.73
C LEU A 84 -20.64 -6.04 -0.07
N ALA A 85 -21.63 -5.68 0.76
CA ALA A 85 -21.67 -4.38 1.42
C ALA A 85 -20.34 -4.09 2.14
N GLY A 86 -19.80 -2.87 1.92
CA GLY A 86 -18.52 -2.43 2.45
C GLY A 86 -17.30 -2.80 1.60
N HIS A 87 -17.40 -3.74 0.66
CA HIS A 87 -16.30 -4.03 -0.27
C HIS A 87 -16.25 -3.03 -1.43
N SER A 88 -15.03 -2.66 -1.87
CA SER A 88 -14.87 -1.93 -3.13
C SER A 88 -14.67 -2.91 -4.28
N PHE A 89 -15.21 -2.57 -5.46
CA PHE A 89 -15.00 -3.37 -6.66
C PHE A 89 -13.51 -3.61 -6.94
N GLY A 90 -12.67 -2.58 -6.84
CA GLY A 90 -11.25 -2.71 -7.12
C GLY A 90 -10.52 -3.65 -6.13
N ASN A 91 -10.91 -3.68 -4.84
CA ASN A 91 -10.35 -4.65 -3.90
C ASN A 91 -10.74 -6.08 -4.31
N LEU A 92 -12.02 -6.31 -4.65
CA LEU A 92 -12.49 -7.61 -5.13
C LEU A 92 -11.78 -8.02 -6.43
N PHE A 93 -11.59 -7.09 -7.36
CA PHE A 93 -10.89 -7.32 -8.63
C PHE A 93 -9.45 -7.81 -8.39
N ILE A 94 -8.67 -7.06 -7.61
CA ILE A 94 -7.27 -7.42 -7.31
C ILE A 94 -7.19 -8.77 -6.61
N SER A 95 -8.06 -9.00 -5.60
CA SER A 95 -8.10 -10.29 -4.89
C SER A 95 -8.49 -11.45 -5.79
N ALA A 96 -9.42 -11.24 -6.72
CA ALA A 96 -9.83 -12.28 -7.69
C ALA A 96 -8.69 -12.64 -8.64
N VAL A 97 -7.94 -11.64 -9.15
CA VAL A 97 -6.79 -11.91 -10.02
C VAL A 97 -5.69 -12.62 -9.25
N GLU A 98 -5.36 -12.20 -8.01
CA GLU A 98 -4.38 -12.89 -7.16
C GLU A 98 -4.76 -14.36 -6.95
N LYS A 99 -6.03 -14.65 -6.68
CA LYS A 99 -6.52 -16.03 -6.54
C LYS A 99 -6.46 -16.84 -7.83
N MET A 100 -6.62 -16.20 -8.99
CA MET A 100 -6.57 -16.84 -10.29
C MET A 100 -5.14 -17.17 -10.72
N THR A 101 -4.17 -16.31 -10.37
CA THR A 101 -2.78 -16.41 -10.85
C THR A 101 -1.81 -16.93 -9.79
N ASP A 102 -2.24 -17.04 -8.53
CA ASP A 102 -1.38 -17.29 -7.37
C ASP A 102 -0.24 -16.25 -7.20
N SER A 103 -0.40 -15.06 -7.82
CA SER A 103 0.60 -13.99 -7.82
C SER A 103 -0.03 -12.63 -7.57
N PHE A 104 0.39 -11.98 -6.49
CA PHE A 104 -0.04 -10.61 -6.20
C PHE A 104 0.61 -9.59 -7.13
N GLU A 105 1.84 -9.86 -7.59
CA GLU A 105 2.52 -9.02 -8.59
C GLU A 105 1.73 -9.02 -9.90
N GLU A 106 1.32 -10.19 -10.37
CA GLU A 106 0.51 -10.32 -11.58
C GLU A 106 -0.86 -9.65 -11.42
N ALA A 107 -1.46 -9.73 -10.22
CA ALA A 107 -2.69 -9.00 -9.92
C ALA A 107 -2.53 -7.48 -10.04
N ILE A 108 -1.39 -6.94 -9.60
CA ILE A 108 -1.06 -5.52 -9.75
C ILE A 108 -0.84 -5.17 -11.23
N GLU A 109 -0.12 -6.01 -11.98
CA GLU A 109 0.11 -5.80 -13.41
C GLU A 109 -1.19 -5.76 -14.20
N VAL A 110 -2.06 -6.76 -14.03
CA VAL A 110 -3.38 -6.81 -14.68
C VAL A 110 -4.22 -5.58 -14.32
N ALA A 111 -4.24 -5.20 -13.04
CA ALA A 111 -4.96 -4.00 -12.61
C ALA A 111 -4.36 -2.71 -13.18
N SER A 112 -3.03 -2.64 -13.33
CA SER A 112 -2.32 -1.52 -13.97
C SER A 112 -2.71 -1.35 -15.42
N ASP A 113 -2.79 -2.46 -16.17
CA ASP A 113 -3.19 -2.47 -17.58
C ASP A 113 -4.65 -2.03 -17.74
N VAL A 114 -5.56 -2.56 -16.92
CA VAL A 114 -6.99 -2.19 -16.95
C VAL A 114 -7.17 -0.71 -16.64
N LEU A 115 -6.45 -0.19 -15.66
CA LEU A 115 -6.51 1.21 -15.24
C LEU A 115 -5.68 2.14 -16.15
N ARG A 116 -4.82 1.59 -17.01
CA ARG A 116 -3.89 2.34 -17.88
C ARG A 116 -3.12 3.37 -17.06
N ILE A 117 -2.40 2.91 -16.05
CA ILE A 117 -1.70 3.81 -15.15
C ILE A 117 -0.48 4.44 -15.81
N THR A 118 -0.13 5.64 -15.33
CA THR A 118 1.15 6.29 -15.62
C THR A 118 2.07 6.11 -14.41
N GLY A 119 3.22 5.45 -14.62
CA GLY A 119 4.14 5.09 -13.54
C GLY A 119 3.97 3.64 -13.08
N ARG A 120 4.39 3.34 -11.85
CA ARG A 120 4.44 1.98 -11.30
C ARG A 120 3.90 1.94 -9.87
N VAL A 121 3.26 0.82 -9.51
CA VAL A 121 2.85 0.52 -8.13
C VAL A 121 3.49 -0.81 -7.73
N ILE A 122 4.24 -0.80 -6.63
CA ILE A 122 5.02 -1.95 -6.16
C ILE A 122 4.73 -2.15 -4.67
N PRO A 123 4.41 -3.35 -4.20
CA PRO A 123 4.32 -3.65 -2.78
C PRO A 123 5.71 -3.55 -2.15
N ILE A 124 5.82 -2.95 -0.96
CA ILE A 124 7.11 -2.86 -0.26
C ILE A 124 7.65 -4.25 0.12
N THR A 125 6.76 -5.19 0.36
CA THR A 125 7.03 -6.60 0.62
C THR A 125 5.87 -7.46 0.12
N LEU A 126 6.13 -8.71 -0.20
CA LEU A 126 5.11 -9.74 -0.50
C LEU A 126 4.84 -10.65 0.71
N ASP A 127 5.55 -10.43 1.81
CA ASP A 127 5.31 -11.18 3.03
C ASP A 127 3.96 -10.82 3.65
N LYS A 128 3.20 -11.83 4.05
CA LYS A 128 1.94 -11.64 4.78
C LYS A 128 2.24 -11.25 6.21
N VAL A 129 2.11 -9.97 6.51
CA VAL A 129 2.49 -9.40 7.79
C VAL A 129 1.31 -8.82 8.55
N THR A 130 1.45 -8.77 9.86
CA THR A 130 0.60 -8.02 10.77
C THR A 130 1.46 -7.05 11.57
N LEU A 131 1.01 -5.81 11.72
CA LEU A 131 1.69 -4.82 12.53
C LEU A 131 1.44 -5.12 14.02
N GLU A 132 2.49 -5.16 14.81
CA GLU A 132 2.47 -5.29 16.27
C GLU A 132 3.16 -4.07 16.89
N ALA A 133 2.55 -3.48 17.90
CA ALA A 133 3.13 -2.44 18.73
C ALA A 133 3.28 -2.93 20.16
N THR A 134 4.39 -2.59 20.81
CA THR A 134 4.61 -2.83 22.23
C THR A 134 4.71 -1.49 22.94
N THR A 135 3.89 -1.25 23.96
CA THR A 135 3.92 -0.04 24.79
C THR A 135 5.03 -0.13 25.84
N GLN A 136 5.33 0.99 26.51
CA GLN A 136 6.38 1.02 27.54
C GLN A 136 6.12 0.09 28.73
N ASP A 137 4.86 -0.20 29.05
CA ASP A 137 4.47 -1.14 30.11
C ASP A 137 4.48 -2.61 29.64
N GLY A 138 4.88 -2.87 28.38
CA GLY A 138 4.97 -4.21 27.79
C GLY A 138 3.66 -4.73 27.19
N THR A 139 2.59 -3.91 27.16
CA THR A 139 1.32 -4.30 26.53
C THR A 139 1.50 -4.41 25.02
N LYS A 140 1.05 -5.52 24.43
CA LYS A 140 1.08 -5.75 22.98
C LYS A 140 -0.26 -5.41 22.34
N ILE A 141 -0.18 -4.67 21.25
CA ILE A 141 -1.33 -4.24 20.45
C ILE A 141 -1.08 -4.71 19.02
N THR A 142 -2.03 -5.45 18.47
CA THR A 142 -1.90 -6.05 17.14
C THR A 142 -2.91 -5.41 16.18
N GLY A 143 -2.45 -5.17 14.96
CA GLY A 143 -3.25 -4.62 13.87
C GLY A 143 -3.11 -3.11 13.70
N GLU A 144 -3.02 -2.70 12.42
CA GLU A 144 -2.83 -1.30 12.05
C GLU A 144 -3.96 -0.42 12.57
N GLN A 145 -5.23 -0.87 12.43
CA GLN A 145 -6.39 -0.13 12.90
C GLN A 145 -6.36 0.12 14.41
N ASN A 146 -6.02 -0.89 15.18
CA ASN A 146 -5.96 -0.78 16.64
C ASN A 146 -4.87 0.20 17.08
N ILE A 147 -3.68 0.08 16.45
CA ILE A 147 -2.53 0.95 16.72
C ILE A 147 -2.86 2.40 16.29
N GLY A 148 -3.51 2.58 15.14
CA GLY A 148 -3.91 3.89 14.64
C GLY A 148 -4.90 4.66 15.55
N ARG A 149 -5.67 3.94 16.38
CA ARG A 149 -6.65 4.51 17.33
C ARG A 149 -6.05 4.93 18.66
N LEU A 150 -4.79 4.59 18.94
CA LEU A 150 -4.13 4.95 20.20
C LEU A 150 -4.03 6.46 20.37
N SER A 151 -4.21 6.92 21.60
CA SER A 151 -4.03 8.32 21.96
C SER A 151 -2.55 8.74 21.86
N LEU A 152 -2.29 10.05 21.73
CA LEU A 152 -0.91 10.58 21.65
C LEU A 152 -0.05 10.22 22.88
N LYS A 153 -0.66 10.03 24.05
CA LYS A 153 0.04 9.66 25.29
C LYS A 153 0.51 8.21 25.30
N GLU A 154 -0.15 7.34 24.51
CA GLU A 154 0.15 5.91 24.41
C GLU A 154 1.14 5.60 23.29
N ARG A 155 1.61 6.62 22.54
CA ARG A 155 2.39 6.47 21.29
C ARG A 155 3.90 6.36 21.46
N GLN A 156 4.42 6.07 22.66
CA GLN A 156 5.80 5.58 22.77
C GLN A 156 5.77 4.06 22.55
N LEU A 157 5.86 3.66 21.29
CA LEU A 157 5.65 2.30 20.82
C LEU A 157 6.90 1.76 20.16
N ASP A 158 7.25 0.51 20.50
CA ASP A 158 8.13 -0.30 19.66
C ASP A 158 7.27 -1.02 18.62
N LEU A 159 7.54 -0.74 17.35
CA LEU A 159 6.81 -1.35 16.24
C LEU A 159 7.57 -2.54 15.66
N SER A 160 6.86 -3.58 15.31
CA SER A 160 7.39 -4.74 14.62
C SER A 160 6.38 -5.32 13.64
N LEU A 161 6.89 -6.00 12.60
CA LEU A 161 6.08 -6.81 11.68
C LEU A 161 6.15 -8.27 12.08
N LYS A 162 5.03 -8.97 12.06
CA LYS A 162 4.91 -10.40 12.37
C LYS A 162 4.23 -11.15 11.22
N PRO A 163 4.93 -12.14 10.61
CA PRO A 163 6.36 -12.41 10.77
C PRO A 163 7.24 -11.22 10.34
N LYS A 164 8.55 -11.31 10.53
CA LYS A 164 9.49 -10.33 9.95
C LYS A 164 9.33 -10.32 8.43
N ALA A 165 9.35 -9.14 7.83
CA ALA A 165 9.24 -8.95 6.40
C ALA A 165 10.56 -8.50 5.79
N THR A 166 10.80 -8.94 4.56
CA THR A 166 11.94 -8.49 3.75
C THR A 166 11.43 -7.64 2.59
N ILE A 167 12.21 -6.62 2.23
CA ILE A 167 11.87 -5.75 1.11
C ILE A 167 11.77 -6.55 -0.19
N HIS A 168 10.73 -6.27 -0.96
CA HIS A 168 10.56 -6.85 -2.29
C HIS A 168 11.68 -6.39 -3.24
N LYS A 169 12.21 -7.28 -4.06
CA LYS A 169 13.35 -7.01 -4.94
C LYS A 169 13.12 -5.77 -5.83
N SER A 170 11.94 -5.66 -6.44
CA SER A 170 11.61 -4.52 -7.31
C SER A 170 11.47 -3.21 -6.51
N ALA A 171 11.03 -3.27 -5.25
CA ALA A 171 10.97 -2.11 -4.37
C ALA A 171 12.37 -1.65 -3.96
N HIS A 172 13.25 -2.58 -3.61
CA HIS A 172 14.66 -2.29 -3.31
C HIS A 172 15.34 -1.60 -4.50
N GLN A 173 15.20 -2.17 -5.71
CA GLN A 173 15.80 -1.59 -6.91
C GLN A 173 15.22 -0.21 -7.22
N ALA A 174 13.90 -0.01 -7.03
CA ALA A 174 13.28 1.28 -7.26
C ALA A 174 13.83 2.38 -6.34
N ILE A 175 14.15 2.06 -5.08
CA ILE A 175 14.78 3.01 -4.15
C ILE A 175 16.20 3.36 -4.63
N LEU A 176 17.01 2.36 -5.03
CA LEU A 176 18.38 2.60 -5.49
C LEU A 176 18.45 3.42 -6.79
N ASP A 177 17.46 3.29 -7.67
CA ASP A 177 17.39 4.00 -8.95
C ASP A 177 16.69 5.36 -8.84
N ALA A 178 16.24 5.75 -7.65
CA ALA A 178 15.51 6.98 -7.44
C ALA A 178 16.41 8.20 -7.40
N ASP A 179 16.02 9.26 -8.12
CA ASP A 179 16.62 10.59 -7.95
C ASP A 179 16.03 11.30 -6.70
N VAL A 180 14.79 10.97 -6.37
CA VAL A 180 14.07 11.54 -5.21
C VAL A 180 13.21 10.46 -4.54
N VAL A 181 13.35 10.30 -3.24
CA VAL A 181 12.46 9.48 -2.41
C VAL A 181 11.60 10.40 -1.55
N VAL A 182 10.28 10.22 -1.62
CA VAL A 182 9.30 11.00 -0.86
C VAL A 182 8.57 10.08 0.10
N ILE A 183 8.60 10.38 1.38
CA ILE A 183 7.72 9.73 2.35
C ILE A 183 6.37 10.47 2.30
N ALA A 184 5.31 9.74 1.95
CA ALA A 184 3.98 10.32 1.82
C ALA A 184 3.46 10.86 3.17
N PRO A 185 2.56 11.86 3.19
CA PRO A 185 1.86 12.22 4.41
C PRO A 185 0.95 11.07 4.86
N GLY A 186 0.88 10.83 6.17
CA GLY A 186 0.08 9.75 6.73
C GLY A 186 0.26 9.58 8.23
N ASN A 187 -0.48 8.63 8.80
CA ASN A 187 -0.28 8.24 10.18
C ASN A 187 1.09 7.55 10.31
N ILE A 188 1.96 8.10 11.17
CA ILE A 188 3.32 7.59 11.29
C ILE A 188 3.36 6.12 11.73
N TYR A 189 2.49 5.72 12.64
CA TYR A 189 2.49 4.37 13.21
C TYR A 189 1.75 3.35 12.34
N GLY A 190 0.64 3.73 11.73
CA GLY A 190 -0.16 2.83 10.91
C GLY A 190 0.30 2.77 9.45
N SER A 191 0.59 3.92 8.84
CA SER A 191 0.78 3.99 7.40
C SER A 191 2.24 4.09 6.95
N LEU A 192 3.12 4.75 7.74
CA LEU A 192 4.49 5.06 7.30
C LEU A 192 5.52 4.13 7.93
N ALA A 193 5.55 4.04 9.26
CA ALA A 193 6.53 3.22 9.96
C ALA A 193 6.48 1.74 9.52
N PRO A 194 5.31 1.11 9.30
CA PRO A 194 5.27 -0.27 8.84
C PRO A 194 6.03 -0.51 7.53
N ALA A 195 5.99 0.43 6.59
CA ALA A 195 6.77 0.33 5.36
C ALA A 195 8.27 0.52 5.61
N LEU A 196 8.66 1.41 6.52
CA LEU A 196 10.05 1.76 6.79
C LEU A 196 10.79 0.71 7.63
N ILE A 197 10.06 -0.08 8.46
CA ILE A 197 10.65 -1.14 9.28
C ILE A 197 10.76 -2.50 8.57
N VAL A 198 10.35 -2.60 7.32
CA VAL A 198 10.63 -3.78 6.48
C VAL A 198 12.13 -3.90 6.30
N ASP A 199 12.67 -5.11 6.56
CA ASP A 199 14.12 -5.35 6.48
C ASP A 199 14.64 -5.09 5.06
N GLY A 200 15.71 -4.30 4.96
CA GLY A 200 16.29 -3.85 3.68
C GLY A 200 15.84 -2.45 3.23
N VAL A 201 14.74 -1.90 3.76
CA VAL A 201 14.28 -0.55 3.35
C VAL A 201 15.24 0.52 3.85
N GLY A 202 15.58 0.50 5.15
CA GLY A 202 16.50 1.50 5.73
C GLY A 202 17.90 1.46 5.13
N GLN A 203 18.34 0.30 4.62
CA GLN A 203 19.64 0.16 3.95
C GLN A 203 19.60 0.68 2.51
N ALA A 204 18.45 0.65 1.86
CA ALA A 204 18.28 1.13 0.49
C ALA A 204 18.10 2.65 0.41
N LEU A 205 17.58 3.29 1.48
CA LEU A 205 17.44 4.74 1.64
C LEU A 205 18.75 5.41 1.98
#